data_14f882115e03a97cf30e18c624e3ea4c
#
_entry.id   14f882115e03a97cf30e18c624e3ea4c
#
_cell.length_a   1.000
_cell.length_b   1.000
_cell.length_c   1.000
_cell.angle_alpha   90.00
_cell.angle_beta   90.00
_cell.angle_gamma   90.00
#
_symmetry.space_group_name_H-M   'P 1'
#
loop_
_entity.id
_entity.type
_entity.pdbx_description
1 polymer ?
#
loop_
_entity_poly.entity_id
_entity_poly.type
_entity_poly.pdbx_seq_one_letter_code
_entity_poly.pdbx_strand_id
1 'polypeptide(L)'
;MKDDPVIRLFLQTAQAIEERLEAALVEVDLSVAKYSALKQLAAADEPLSLSDMAARLVCVRSNVSQLVDRLEADGLVRRVEDPKDRRCVRAALTALGRERQAAGVQRLESVRDEIVTALSEVDRGALERALVRLQPRSANG
;
A
#
# COMPACT_ATOMS: atom_id res chain seq x y z
N MET A 1 2.44 31.73 -8.90
CA MET A 1 1.62 30.60 -9.38
C MET A 1 0.17 30.91 -9.08
N LYS A 2 -0.68 30.93 -10.10
CA LYS A 2 -2.10 31.14 -9.88
C LYS A 2 -2.65 30.00 -9.06
N ASP A 3 -3.36 30.32 -8.01
CA ASP A 3 -4.05 29.34 -7.18
C ASP A 3 -5.22 28.75 -7.98
N ASP A 4 -5.05 27.50 -8.42
CA ASP A 4 -6.09 26.78 -9.15
C ASP A 4 -6.98 26.03 -8.15
N PRO A 5 -8.27 26.37 -8.07
CA PRO A 5 -9.19 25.73 -7.14
C PRO A 5 -9.28 24.20 -7.31
N VAL A 6 -9.15 23.72 -8.54
CA VAL A 6 -9.23 22.28 -8.82
C VAL A 6 -8.00 21.56 -8.28
N ILE A 7 -6.81 22.13 -8.47
CA ILE A 7 -5.56 21.55 -7.93
C ILE A 7 -5.60 21.55 -6.41
N ARG A 8 -6.04 22.65 -5.80
CA ARG A 8 -6.16 22.72 -4.34
C ARG A 8 -7.13 21.67 -3.81
N LEU A 9 -8.31 21.56 -4.42
CA LEU A 9 -9.31 20.56 -4.04
C LEU A 9 -8.77 19.15 -4.19
N PHE A 10 -8.03 18.89 -5.26
CA PHE A 10 -7.40 17.59 -5.51
C PHE A 10 -6.44 17.20 -4.40
N LEU A 11 -5.53 18.12 -4.01
CA LEU A 11 -4.57 17.89 -2.94
C LEU A 11 -5.24 17.70 -1.59
N GLN A 12 -6.23 18.52 -1.26
CA GLN A 12 -7.00 18.40 -0.02
C GLN A 12 -7.77 17.08 0.05
N THR A 13 -8.35 16.65 -1.06
CA THR A 13 -9.11 15.40 -1.14
C THR A 13 -8.18 14.20 -0.99
N ALA A 14 -7.03 14.22 -1.66
CA ALA A 14 -6.03 13.16 -1.53
C ALA A 14 -5.59 12.98 -0.07
N GLN A 15 -5.29 14.08 0.62
CA GLN A 15 -4.93 14.06 2.04
C GLN A 15 -6.07 13.54 2.92
N ALA A 16 -7.29 14.00 2.68
CA ALA A 16 -8.47 13.55 3.44
C ALA A 16 -8.72 12.04 3.26
N ILE A 17 -8.53 11.51 2.07
CA ILE A 17 -8.66 10.07 1.80
C ILE A 17 -7.57 9.30 2.55
N GLU A 18 -6.31 9.75 2.51
CA GLU A 18 -5.22 9.11 3.25
C GLU A 18 -5.51 9.06 4.75
N GLU A 19 -5.99 10.15 5.34
CA GLU A 19 -6.35 10.21 6.75
C GLU A 19 -7.47 9.23 7.10
N ARG A 20 -8.46 9.07 6.23
CA ARG A 20 -9.56 8.12 6.42
C ARG A 20 -9.08 6.66 6.33
N LEU A 21 -8.17 6.37 5.41
CA LEU A 21 -7.56 5.04 5.28
C LEU A 21 -6.75 4.71 6.53
N GLU A 22 -5.93 5.64 7.01
CA GLU A 22 -5.16 5.45 8.26
C GLU A 22 -6.08 5.23 9.46
N ALA A 23 -7.14 6.04 9.59
CA ALA A 23 -8.09 5.91 10.69
C ALA A 23 -8.80 4.54 10.68
N ALA A 24 -9.17 4.04 9.51
CA ALA A 24 -9.79 2.72 9.38
C ALA A 24 -8.83 1.59 9.76
N LEU A 25 -7.57 1.70 9.38
CA LEU A 25 -6.56 0.67 9.63
C LEU A 25 -6.04 0.66 11.08
N VAL A 26 -6.05 1.79 11.76
CA VAL A 26 -5.67 1.87 13.18
C VAL A 26 -6.53 0.92 14.05
N GLU A 27 -7.80 0.72 13.70
CA GLU A 27 -8.70 -0.19 14.41
C GLU A 27 -8.23 -1.65 14.40
N VAL A 28 -7.38 -2.02 13.46
CA VAL A 28 -6.77 -3.34 13.34
C VAL A 28 -5.25 -3.30 13.51
N ASP A 29 -4.75 -2.28 14.19
CA ASP A 29 -3.32 -2.08 14.50
C ASP A 29 -2.43 -2.05 13.25
N LEU A 30 -2.92 -1.44 12.16
CA LEU A 30 -2.17 -1.24 10.92
C LEU A 30 -2.05 0.23 10.56
N SER A 31 -1.01 0.55 9.81
CA SER A 31 -0.88 1.76 9.01
C SER A 31 -1.10 1.44 7.53
N VAL A 32 -1.30 2.45 6.69
CA VAL A 32 -1.37 2.26 5.23
C VAL A 32 -0.09 1.58 4.72
N ALA A 33 1.08 1.98 5.21
CA ALA A 33 2.35 1.38 4.81
C ALA A 33 2.42 -0.11 5.17
N LYS A 34 2.07 -0.47 6.41
CA LYS A 34 2.04 -1.86 6.86
C LYS A 34 1.03 -2.68 6.07
N TYR A 35 -0.18 -2.16 5.90
CA TYR A 35 -1.21 -2.84 5.12
C TYR A 35 -0.77 -3.09 3.67
N SER A 36 -0.18 -2.09 3.02
CA SER A 36 0.30 -2.22 1.65
C SER A 36 1.36 -3.31 1.51
N ALA A 37 2.28 -3.39 2.46
CA ALA A 37 3.29 -4.46 2.49
C ALA A 37 2.65 -5.84 2.66
N LEU A 38 1.72 -5.99 3.62
CA LEU A 38 1.01 -7.25 3.84
C LEU A 38 0.20 -7.67 2.61
N LYS A 39 -0.43 -6.73 1.95
CA LYS A 39 -1.19 -6.97 0.71
C LYS A 39 -0.30 -7.51 -0.41
N GLN A 40 0.89 -6.95 -0.60
CA GLN A 40 1.83 -7.43 -1.60
C GLN A 40 2.32 -8.84 -1.28
N LEU A 41 2.62 -9.11 -0.02
CA LEU A 41 3.03 -10.43 0.43
C LEU A 41 1.91 -11.47 0.30
N ALA A 42 0.67 -11.08 0.59
CA ALA A 42 -0.50 -11.96 0.44
C ALA A 42 -0.79 -12.33 -1.01
N ALA A 43 -0.54 -11.41 -1.93
CA ALA A 43 -0.75 -11.62 -3.36
C ALA A 43 0.37 -12.44 -4.03
N ALA A 44 1.53 -12.53 -3.39
CA ALA A 44 2.68 -13.27 -3.92
C ALA A 44 2.57 -14.76 -3.58
N ASP A 45 2.95 -15.63 -4.53
CA ASP A 45 2.92 -17.08 -4.35
C ASP A 45 4.06 -17.58 -3.46
N GLU A 46 5.10 -16.78 -3.31
CA GLU A 46 6.29 -17.10 -2.53
C GLU A 46 6.83 -15.87 -1.79
N PRO A 47 7.71 -16.05 -0.79
CA PRO A 47 8.32 -14.92 -0.10
C PRO A 47 8.98 -13.93 -1.05
N LEU A 48 8.87 -12.64 -0.77
CA LEU A 48 9.42 -11.57 -1.59
C LEU A 48 10.74 -11.05 -1.05
N SER A 49 11.71 -10.80 -1.92
CA SER A 49 12.91 -10.07 -1.56
C SER A 49 12.56 -8.61 -1.19
N LEU A 50 13.43 -7.96 -0.43
CA LEU A 50 13.23 -6.55 -0.08
C LEU A 50 13.24 -5.65 -1.32
N SER A 51 14.03 -6.02 -2.35
CA SER A 51 14.05 -5.29 -3.62
C SER A 51 12.72 -5.42 -4.37
N ASP A 52 12.12 -6.61 -4.41
CA ASP A 52 10.82 -6.83 -5.02
C ASP A 52 9.72 -6.07 -4.28
N MET A 53 9.77 -6.07 -2.95
CA MET A 53 8.84 -5.28 -2.14
C MET A 53 8.97 -3.79 -2.42
N ALA A 54 10.19 -3.26 -2.49
CA ALA A 54 10.44 -1.86 -2.79
C ALA A 54 9.87 -1.47 -4.16
N ALA A 55 10.05 -2.32 -5.18
CA ALA A 55 9.49 -2.09 -6.51
C ALA A 55 7.95 -2.06 -6.49
N ARG A 56 7.31 -2.96 -5.75
CA ARG A 56 5.85 -3.05 -5.65
C ARG A 56 5.22 -1.93 -4.81
N LEU A 57 5.95 -1.45 -3.80
CA LEU A 57 5.47 -0.39 -2.88
C LEU A 57 5.85 1.01 -3.35
N VAL A 58 6.61 1.12 -4.44
CA VAL A 58 7.11 2.41 -4.95
C VAL A 58 7.87 3.19 -3.86
N CYS A 59 8.64 2.47 -3.03
CA CYS A 59 9.48 3.07 -2.00
C CYS A 59 10.96 2.71 -2.18
N VAL A 60 11.82 3.50 -1.53
CA VAL A 60 13.25 3.20 -1.48
C VAL A 60 13.51 1.99 -0.56
N ARG A 61 14.52 1.19 -0.90
CA ARG A 61 14.83 -0.06 -0.19
C ARG A 61 15.08 0.12 1.32
N SER A 62 15.69 1.24 1.73
CA SER A 62 15.93 1.54 3.15
C SER A 62 14.64 1.66 3.94
N ASN A 63 13.61 2.27 3.37
CA ASN A 63 12.29 2.38 3.99
C ASN A 63 11.60 1.02 4.09
N VAL A 64 11.76 0.18 3.08
CA VAL A 64 11.23 -1.19 3.10
C VAL A 64 11.89 -2.01 4.19
N SER A 65 13.21 -1.91 4.37
CA SER A 65 13.91 -2.63 5.43
C SER A 65 13.39 -2.26 6.82
N GLN A 66 13.20 -0.96 7.09
CA GLN A 66 12.61 -0.50 8.35
C GLN A 66 11.16 -0.96 8.52
N LEU A 67 10.39 -0.94 7.46
CA LEU A 67 9.00 -1.40 7.46
C LEU A 67 8.93 -2.90 7.78
N VAL A 68 9.79 -3.71 7.18
CA VAL A 68 9.89 -5.14 7.45
C VAL A 68 10.33 -5.40 8.89
N ASP A 69 11.27 -4.61 9.42
CA ASP A 69 11.67 -4.70 10.83
C ASP A 69 10.47 -4.52 11.77
N ARG A 70 9.64 -3.52 11.50
CA ARG A 70 8.44 -3.25 12.31
C ARG A 70 7.40 -4.35 12.18
N LEU A 71 7.18 -4.84 10.97
CA LEU A 71 6.25 -5.94 10.71
C LEU A 71 6.71 -7.23 11.39
N GLU A 72 8.00 -7.49 11.39
CA GLU A 72 8.58 -8.65 12.09
C GLU A 72 8.44 -8.49 13.61
N ALA A 73 8.69 -7.31 14.15
CA ALA A 73 8.49 -7.01 15.57
C ALA A 73 7.03 -7.19 15.99
N ASP A 74 6.09 -6.87 15.12
CA ASP A 74 4.65 -7.07 15.34
C ASP A 74 4.21 -8.53 15.15
N GLY A 75 5.10 -9.40 14.71
CA GLY A 75 4.81 -10.82 14.44
C GLY A 75 4.01 -11.08 13.16
N LEU A 76 3.94 -10.11 12.26
CA LEU A 76 3.13 -10.18 11.04
C LEU A 76 3.88 -10.75 9.84
N VAL A 77 5.21 -10.62 9.85
CA VAL A 77 6.10 -11.22 8.86
C VAL A 77 7.27 -11.88 9.55
N ARG A 78 7.92 -12.78 8.82
CA ARG A 78 9.20 -13.37 9.21
C ARG A 78 10.18 -13.22 8.06
N ARG A 79 11.45 -13.07 8.39
CA ARG A 79 12.52 -13.12 7.41
C ARG A 79 12.89 -14.58 7.15
N VAL A 80 13.06 -14.91 5.88
CA VAL A 80 13.51 -16.22 5.43
C VAL A 80 14.72 -16.06 4.54
N GLU A 81 15.65 -16.98 4.62
CA GLU A 81 16.80 -17.01 3.71
C GLU A 81 16.36 -17.47 2.32
N ASP A 82 16.95 -16.86 1.28
CA ASP A 82 16.77 -17.35 -0.08
C ASP A 82 17.51 -18.70 -0.20
N PRO A 83 16.84 -19.79 -0.64
CA PRO A 83 17.49 -21.09 -0.82
C PRO A 83 18.66 -21.06 -1.81
N LYS A 84 18.64 -20.10 -2.74
CA LYS A 84 19.64 -19.98 -3.81
C LYS A 84 20.77 -19.01 -3.48
N ASP A 85 20.55 -18.04 -2.58
CA ASP A 85 21.54 -17.06 -2.19
C ASP A 85 21.31 -16.62 -0.74
N ARG A 86 22.18 -17.09 0.17
CA ARG A 86 22.13 -16.75 1.60
C ARG A 86 22.34 -15.26 1.90
N ARG A 87 22.82 -14.48 0.93
CA ARG A 87 22.96 -13.03 1.05
C ARG A 87 21.64 -12.30 0.89
N CYS A 88 20.65 -12.94 0.27
CA CYS A 88 19.33 -12.38 0.03
C CYS A 88 18.38 -12.83 1.12
N VAL A 89 17.76 -11.86 1.77
CA VAL A 89 16.70 -12.09 2.75
C VAL A 89 15.36 -11.81 2.09
N ARG A 90 14.41 -12.72 2.29
CA ARG A 90 13.04 -12.58 1.82
C ARG A 90 12.10 -12.41 3.00
N ALA A 91 10.95 -11.80 2.76
CA ALA A 91 9.88 -11.64 3.74
C ALA A 91 8.71 -12.56 3.40
N ALA A 92 8.17 -13.21 4.41
CA ALA A 92 7.00 -14.08 4.30
C ALA A 92 5.96 -13.69 5.34
N LEU A 93 4.67 -13.83 5.01
CA LEU A 93 3.61 -13.64 5.98
C LEU A 93 3.59 -14.75 7.04
N THR A 94 3.33 -14.36 8.28
CA THR A 94 2.91 -15.30 9.33
C THR A 94 1.40 -15.54 9.24
N ALA A 95 0.89 -16.51 9.99
CA ALA A 95 -0.55 -16.73 10.13
C ALA A 95 -1.24 -15.45 10.66
N LEU A 96 -0.65 -14.79 11.66
CA LEU A 96 -1.14 -13.52 12.19
C LEU A 96 -1.12 -12.42 11.11
N GLY A 97 -0.09 -12.38 10.28
CA GLY A 97 0.00 -11.43 9.16
C GLY A 97 -1.13 -11.62 8.16
N ARG A 98 -1.50 -12.85 7.86
CA ARG A 98 -2.64 -13.16 6.97
C ARG A 98 -3.97 -12.71 7.57
N GLU A 99 -4.19 -12.99 8.85
CA GLU A 99 -5.38 -12.52 9.56
C GLU A 99 -5.48 -11.01 9.58
N ARG A 100 -4.39 -10.34 9.87
CA ARG A 100 -4.33 -8.88 9.97
C ARG A 100 -4.58 -8.22 8.62
N GLN A 101 -4.01 -8.78 7.55
CA GLN A 101 -4.25 -8.32 6.19
C GLN A 101 -5.73 -8.45 5.81
N ALA A 102 -6.35 -9.58 6.11
CA ALA A 102 -7.78 -9.80 5.84
C ALA A 102 -8.66 -8.84 6.64
N ALA A 103 -8.34 -8.59 7.90
CA ALA A 103 -9.04 -7.60 8.73
C ALA A 103 -8.89 -6.18 8.14
N GLY A 104 -7.71 -5.85 7.63
CA GLY A 104 -7.47 -4.57 6.94
C GLY A 104 -8.35 -4.40 5.71
N VAL A 105 -8.49 -5.44 4.89
CA VAL A 105 -9.40 -5.42 3.72
C VAL A 105 -10.80 -5.04 4.15
N GLN A 106 -11.33 -5.67 5.20
CA GLN A 106 -12.70 -5.40 5.69
C GLN A 106 -12.86 -3.96 6.18
N ARG A 107 -11.86 -3.43 6.89
CA ARG A 107 -11.90 -2.05 7.38
C ARG A 107 -11.85 -1.02 6.27
N LEU A 108 -11.17 -1.32 5.16
CA LEU A 108 -11.07 -0.41 4.02
C LEU A 108 -12.30 -0.46 3.10
N GLU A 109 -13.11 -1.51 3.16
CA GLU A 109 -14.29 -1.65 2.30
C GLU A 109 -15.27 -0.48 2.44
N SER A 110 -15.55 -0.03 3.66
CA SER A 110 -16.46 1.09 3.89
C SER A 110 -15.96 2.40 3.28
N VAL A 111 -14.66 2.67 3.39
CA VAL A 111 -14.03 3.84 2.77
C VAL A 111 -14.09 3.74 1.26
N ARG A 112 -13.78 2.57 0.71
CA ARG A 112 -13.88 2.28 -0.72
C ARG A 112 -15.29 2.50 -1.25
N ASP A 113 -16.29 1.96 -0.56
CA ASP A 113 -17.69 2.05 -0.97
C ASP A 113 -18.17 3.50 -1.01
N GLU A 114 -17.78 4.31 -0.04
CA GLU A 114 -18.09 5.74 -0.03
C GLU A 114 -17.46 6.46 -1.22
N ILE A 115 -16.22 6.15 -1.57
CA ILE A 115 -15.54 6.74 -2.72
C ILE A 115 -16.22 6.31 -4.02
N VAL A 116 -16.51 5.02 -4.16
CA VAL A 116 -17.20 4.47 -5.33
C VAL A 116 -18.57 5.14 -5.51
N THR A 117 -19.33 5.32 -4.42
CA THR A 117 -20.63 5.99 -4.44
C THR A 117 -20.49 7.45 -4.88
N ALA A 118 -19.50 8.16 -4.36
CA ALA A 118 -19.25 9.55 -4.74
C ALA A 118 -18.87 9.70 -6.22
N LEU A 119 -18.29 8.66 -6.82
CA LEU A 119 -17.90 8.65 -8.23
C LEU A 119 -18.93 8.04 -9.17
N SER A 120 -20.12 7.70 -8.68
CA SER A 120 -21.14 6.99 -9.46
C SER A 120 -21.65 7.73 -10.69
N GLU A 121 -21.68 9.07 -10.63
CA GLU A 121 -22.17 9.92 -11.73
C GLU A 121 -21.03 10.55 -12.54
N VAL A 122 -19.78 10.22 -12.24
CA VAL A 122 -18.61 10.75 -12.93
C VAL A 122 -18.21 9.81 -14.08
N ASP A 123 -17.71 10.38 -15.17
CA ASP A 123 -17.02 9.58 -16.20
C ASP A 123 -15.74 9.00 -15.62
N ARG A 124 -15.83 7.77 -15.12
CA ARG A 124 -14.72 7.09 -14.45
C ARG A 124 -13.55 6.83 -15.39
N GLY A 125 -13.81 6.56 -16.66
CA GLY A 125 -12.77 6.39 -17.66
C GLY A 125 -11.96 7.67 -17.89
N ALA A 126 -12.63 8.81 -17.97
CA ALA A 126 -11.96 10.11 -18.08
C ALA A 126 -11.12 10.43 -16.83
N LEU A 127 -11.69 10.16 -15.64
CA LEU A 127 -10.99 10.37 -14.37
C LEU A 127 -9.75 9.47 -14.29
N GLU A 128 -9.87 8.19 -14.63
CA GLU A 128 -8.76 7.25 -14.62
C GLU A 128 -7.62 7.70 -15.54
N ARG A 129 -7.96 8.14 -16.76
CA ARG A 129 -6.95 8.65 -17.70
C ARG A 129 -6.22 9.87 -17.15
N ALA A 130 -6.94 10.77 -16.50
CA ALA A 130 -6.34 11.94 -15.86
C ALA A 130 -5.40 11.55 -14.73
N LEU A 131 -5.83 10.63 -13.86
CA LEU A 131 -5.03 10.16 -12.72
C LEU A 131 -3.78 9.42 -13.16
N VAL A 132 -3.88 8.58 -14.20
CA VAL A 132 -2.72 7.85 -14.76
C VAL A 132 -1.66 8.83 -15.29
N ARG A 133 -2.08 9.94 -15.91
CA ARG A 133 -1.13 10.97 -16.40
C ARG A 133 -0.39 11.68 -15.28
N LEU A 134 -0.97 11.71 -14.06
CA LEU A 134 -0.33 12.31 -12.88
C LEU A 134 0.65 11.37 -12.18
N GLN A 135 0.59 10.07 -12.49
CA GLN A 135 1.53 9.11 -11.94
C GLN A 135 2.95 9.36 -12.47
N PRO A 136 3.99 9.13 -11.64
CA PRO A 136 5.35 9.20 -12.14
C PRO A 136 5.51 8.17 -13.28
N ARG A 137 6.10 8.60 -14.38
CA ARG A 137 6.44 7.67 -15.47
C ARG A 137 7.34 6.61 -14.87
N SER A 138 6.92 5.36 -14.92
CA SER A 138 7.81 4.25 -14.59
C SER A 138 9.06 4.44 -15.46
N ALA A 139 10.21 4.57 -14.82
CA ALA A 139 11.48 4.58 -15.51
C ALA A 139 11.70 3.15 -16.05
N ASN A 140 11.03 2.84 -17.17
CA ASN A 140 11.40 1.71 -17.99
C ASN A 140 12.60 2.19 -18.82
N GLY A 141 13.76 2.00 -18.22
CA GLY A 141 15.00 1.97 -18.96
C GLY A 141 15.24 0.59 -19.49
#